data_029bf0007a7aa7195ca6cb962595e045
#
_entry.id   029bf0007a7aa7195ca6cb962595e045
#
_cell.length_a   1.000
_cell.length_b   1.000
_cell.length_c   1.000
_cell.angle_alpha   90.00
_cell.angle_beta   90.00
_cell.angle_gamma   90.00
#
_symmetry.space_group_name_H-M   'P 1'
#
loop_
_entity.id
_entity.type
_entity.pdbx_description
1 polymer ?
#
loop_
_entity_poly.entity_id
_entity_poly.type
_entity_poly.pdbx_seq_one_letter_code
_entity_poly.pdbx_strand_id
1 'polypeptide(L)'
;MKRRLLFTVTATVFWASLAQADAIPFPVTPPAVDAASWVLMDATTGQVLTAGNPDERRNPASLTKLMTGYVVDRAIDQKKISRDDMVTVGKDAWAAGNPVFKGSSLMFLKPGDKLSVRDLSRGVIIDSGNDACVALADYVAGSEANFVGMMNHYVEKLGLQNTHFETVHGLDAPG
;
A
#
# COMPACT_ATOMS: atom_id res chain seq x y z
N MET A 1 35.66 -73.09 -1.93
CA MET A 1 36.33 -71.79 -1.85
C MET A 1 35.33 -70.71 -2.18
N LYS A 2 34.77 -69.94 -1.15
CA LYS A 2 33.83 -68.90 -1.34
C LYS A 2 34.56 -67.56 -1.15
N ARG A 3 34.72 -66.76 -2.25
CA ARG A 3 35.30 -65.42 -2.23
C ARG A 3 34.21 -64.46 -1.78
N ARG A 4 34.41 -63.79 -0.65
CA ARG A 4 33.57 -62.64 -0.20
C ARG A 4 34.15 -61.35 -0.82
N LEU A 5 33.37 -60.69 -1.67
CA LEU A 5 33.64 -59.32 -2.13
C LEU A 5 33.25 -58.36 -1.02
N LEU A 6 34.20 -57.57 -0.51
CA LEU A 6 33.96 -56.42 0.33
C LEU A 6 33.68 -55.21 -0.59
N PHE A 7 32.48 -54.64 -0.50
CA PHE A 7 32.17 -53.34 -1.11
C PHE A 7 32.50 -52.25 -0.09
N THR A 8 33.52 -51.46 -0.38
CA THR A 8 33.83 -50.25 0.40
C THR A 8 33.00 -49.09 -0.15
N VAL A 9 32.03 -48.61 0.65
CA VAL A 9 31.24 -47.41 0.32
C VAL A 9 32.01 -46.21 0.82
N THR A 10 32.55 -45.41 -0.10
CA THR A 10 33.19 -44.14 0.21
C THR A 10 32.12 -43.06 0.28
N ALA A 11 31.80 -42.59 1.49
CA ALA A 11 30.89 -41.45 1.70
C ALA A 11 31.67 -40.16 1.43
N THR A 12 31.33 -39.48 0.33
CA THR A 12 31.80 -38.13 0.04
C THR A 12 30.95 -37.14 0.81
N VAL A 13 31.53 -36.53 1.84
CA VAL A 13 30.90 -35.42 2.59
C VAL A 13 31.05 -34.14 1.77
N PHE A 14 29.94 -33.66 1.20
CA PHE A 14 29.87 -32.33 0.59
C PHE A 14 29.81 -31.29 1.70
N TRP A 15 30.88 -30.55 1.91
CA TRP A 15 30.86 -29.35 2.71
C TRP A 15 30.25 -28.23 1.87
N ALA A 16 28.98 -27.88 2.16
CA ALA A 16 28.39 -26.65 1.68
C ALA A 16 29.04 -25.48 2.44
N SER A 17 29.93 -24.77 1.77
CA SER A 17 30.42 -23.49 2.25
C SER A 17 29.26 -22.51 2.28
N LEU A 18 28.74 -22.18 3.47
CA LEU A 18 27.89 -21.05 3.70
C LEU A 18 28.71 -19.80 3.34
N ALA A 19 28.39 -19.17 2.22
CA ALA A 19 28.90 -17.84 1.90
C ALA A 19 28.36 -16.90 2.99
N GLN A 20 29.21 -16.57 3.97
CA GLN A 20 28.95 -15.46 4.86
C GLN A 20 29.03 -14.19 4.01
N ALA A 21 27.89 -13.50 3.89
CA ALA A 21 27.92 -12.14 3.36
C ALA A 21 28.78 -11.30 4.32
N ASP A 22 29.89 -10.75 3.81
CA ASP A 22 30.74 -9.85 4.57
C ASP A 22 29.87 -8.68 5.07
N ALA A 23 29.76 -8.56 6.39
CA ALA A 23 29.13 -7.39 7.01
C ALA A 23 29.92 -6.15 6.58
N ILE A 24 29.23 -5.13 6.09
CA ILE A 24 29.84 -3.85 5.72
C ILE A 24 30.64 -3.36 6.93
N PRO A 25 31.97 -3.16 6.84
CA PRO A 25 32.83 -2.97 8.01
C PRO A 25 32.67 -1.63 8.73
N PHE A 26 31.77 -0.77 8.24
CA PHE A 26 31.51 0.54 8.87
C PHE A 26 30.00 0.70 9.07
N PRO A 27 29.51 0.76 10.34
CA PRO A 27 28.13 1.13 10.60
C PRO A 27 27.95 2.58 10.15
N VAL A 28 27.29 2.76 9.00
CA VAL A 28 26.87 4.10 8.57
C VAL A 28 25.77 4.53 9.54
N THR A 29 26.03 5.58 10.31
CA THR A 29 25.00 6.16 11.16
C THR A 29 23.89 6.71 10.29
N PRO A 30 22.63 6.27 10.47
CA PRO A 30 21.52 6.80 9.70
C PRO A 30 21.39 8.31 9.91
N PRO A 31 20.94 9.08 8.91
CA PRO A 31 20.65 10.49 9.11
C PRO A 31 19.57 10.68 10.15
N ALA A 32 19.63 11.76 10.91
CA ALA A 32 18.55 12.14 11.79
C ALA A 32 17.30 12.48 10.96
N VAL A 33 16.19 11.81 11.27
CA VAL A 33 14.90 12.02 10.61
C VAL A 33 13.97 12.67 11.62
N ASP A 34 13.50 13.90 11.31
CA ASP A 34 12.53 14.62 12.14
C ASP A 34 11.11 14.11 11.83
N ALA A 35 10.85 12.88 12.24
CA ALA A 35 9.54 12.24 12.16
C ALA A 35 9.32 11.35 13.40
N ALA A 36 8.06 11.28 13.83
CA ALA A 36 7.71 10.47 15.00
C ALA A 36 7.83 8.95 14.73
N SER A 37 7.60 8.54 13.48
CA SER A 37 7.73 7.16 13.01
C SER A 37 8.21 7.16 11.56
N TRP A 38 9.17 6.29 11.23
CA TRP A 38 9.72 6.18 9.88
C TRP A 38 10.40 4.82 9.65
N VAL A 39 10.49 4.43 8.39
CA VAL A 39 11.19 3.21 7.94
C VAL A 39 11.94 3.53 6.65
N LEU A 40 13.19 3.07 6.56
CA LEU A 40 13.95 3.00 5.32
C LEU A 40 14.14 1.54 4.94
N MET A 41 13.69 1.18 3.74
CA MET A 41 13.72 -0.19 3.25
C MET A 41 14.34 -0.25 1.86
N ASP A 42 15.12 -1.29 1.60
CA ASP A 42 15.54 -1.64 0.24
C ASP A 42 14.34 -2.14 -0.56
N ALA A 43 13.99 -1.44 -1.63
CA ALA A 43 12.79 -1.74 -2.43
C ALA A 43 12.91 -3.05 -3.23
N THR A 44 14.12 -3.54 -3.47
CA THR A 44 14.36 -4.77 -4.24
C THR A 44 14.25 -6.01 -3.37
N THR A 45 14.82 -5.94 -2.16
CA THR A 45 14.93 -7.10 -1.26
C THR A 45 13.86 -7.11 -0.17
N GLY A 46 13.22 -5.97 0.10
CA GLY A 46 12.32 -5.79 1.24
C GLY A 46 13.04 -5.68 2.59
N GLN A 47 14.38 -5.62 2.60
CA GLN A 47 15.14 -5.51 3.83
C GLN A 47 14.97 -4.12 4.45
N VAL A 48 14.57 -4.06 5.73
CA VAL A 48 14.58 -2.82 6.51
C VAL A 48 16.03 -2.48 6.84
N LEU A 49 16.50 -1.34 6.34
CA LEU A 49 17.87 -0.85 6.54
C LEU A 49 17.98 -0.11 7.88
N THR A 50 16.97 0.68 8.21
CA THR A 50 16.88 1.41 9.47
C THR A 50 15.46 1.91 9.70
N ALA A 51 15.07 2.17 10.95
CA ALA A 51 13.74 2.64 11.30
C ALA A 51 13.73 3.39 12.62
N GLY A 52 12.71 4.21 12.82
CA GLY A 52 12.38 4.83 14.13
C GLY A 52 10.90 4.58 14.42
N ASN A 53 10.61 3.93 15.55
CA ASN A 53 9.25 3.59 15.99
C ASN A 53 8.35 2.99 14.89
N PRO A 54 8.81 1.97 14.11
CA PRO A 54 8.12 1.52 12.90
C PRO A 54 6.73 0.93 13.17
N ASP A 55 6.50 0.40 14.37
CA ASP A 55 5.25 -0.27 14.76
C ASP A 55 4.33 0.62 15.58
N GLU A 56 4.68 1.89 15.79
CA GLU A 56 3.84 2.82 16.53
C GLU A 56 2.58 3.16 15.72
N ARG A 57 1.40 2.92 16.33
CA ARG A 57 0.13 3.26 15.67
C ARG A 57 -0.01 4.78 15.56
N ARG A 58 -0.29 5.21 14.33
CA ARG A 58 -0.42 6.62 13.95
C ARG A 58 -1.55 6.79 12.94
N ASN A 59 -2.19 7.95 12.97
CA ASN A 59 -3.09 8.34 11.88
C ASN A 59 -2.23 8.52 10.61
N PRO A 60 -2.48 7.72 9.55
CA PRO A 60 -1.65 7.74 8.35
C PRO A 60 -1.87 8.99 7.49
N ALA A 61 -2.94 9.75 7.75
CA ALA A 61 -3.34 10.87 6.90
C ALA A 61 -3.35 10.46 5.42
N SER A 62 -2.80 11.27 4.52
CA SER A 62 -2.79 10.97 3.09
C SER A 62 -1.99 9.74 2.67
N LEU A 63 -1.20 9.11 3.55
CA LEU A 63 -0.62 7.78 3.25
C LEU A 63 -1.71 6.72 3.05
N THR A 64 -2.92 6.90 3.58
CA THR A 64 -4.11 6.09 3.29
C THR A 64 -4.34 5.91 1.79
N LYS A 65 -4.03 6.93 0.98
CA LYS A 65 -4.22 6.91 -0.48
C LYS A 65 -3.34 5.90 -1.22
N LEU A 66 -2.28 5.40 -0.59
CA LEU A 66 -1.52 4.27 -1.11
C LEU A 66 -2.39 3.01 -1.18
N MET A 67 -3.19 2.75 -0.13
CA MET A 67 -4.12 1.62 -0.15
C MET A 67 -5.29 1.88 -1.10
N THR A 68 -5.81 3.10 -1.16
CA THR A 68 -6.86 3.48 -2.12
C THR A 68 -6.40 3.23 -3.56
N GLY A 69 -5.21 3.71 -3.91
CA GLY A 69 -4.62 3.45 -5.22
C GLY A 69 -4.39 1.96 -5.48
N TYR A 70 -3.91 1.23 -4.48
CA TYR A 70 -3.69 -0.22 -4.58
C TYR A 70 -5.00 -0.97 -4.89
N VAL A 71 -6.09 -0.66 -4.19
CA VAL A 71 -7.42 -1.28 -4.44
C VAL A 71 -7.91 -0.99 -5.85
N VAL A 72 -7.77 0.26 -6.33
CA VAL A 72 -8.12 0.65 -7.72
C VAL A 72 -7.28 -0.12 -8.72
N ASP A 73 -5.96 -0.18 -8.55
CA ASP A 73 -5.08 -0.93 -9.45
C ASP A 73 -5.41 -2.43 -9.44
N ARG A 74 -5.73 -3.02 -8.29
CA ARG A 74 -6.20 -4.41 -8.21
C ARG A 74 -7.51 -4.64 -8.96
N ALA A 75 -8.44 -3.68 -8.93
CA ALA A 75 -9.68 -3.76 -9.72
C ALA A 75 -9.40 -3.70 -11.22
N ILE A 76 -8.42 -2.90 -11.65
CA ILE A 76 -7.96 -2.83 -13.05
C ILE A 76 -7.29 -4.14 -13.46
N ASP A 77 -6.36 -4.68 -12.67
CA ASP A 77 -5.68 -5.95 -12.94
C ASP A 77 -6.67 -7.12 -13.07
N GLN A 78 -7.74 -7.09 -12.26
CA GLN A 78 -8.83 -8.06 -12.31
C GLN A 78 -9.81 -7.81 -13.46
N LYS A 79 -9.58 -6.79 -14.30
CA LYS A 79 -10.44 -6.39 -15.42
C LYS A 79 -11.88 -6.06 -15.03
N LYS A 80 -12.09 -5.64 -13.77
CA LYS A 80 -13.40 -5.17 -13.28
C LYS A 80 -13.70 -3.76 -13.75
N ILE A 81 -12.65 -2.95 -13.88
CA ILE A 81 -12.69 -1.59 -14.40
C ILE A 81 -11.50 -1.37 -15.34
N SER A 82 -11.55 -0.29 -16.13
CA SER A 82 -10.46 0.16 -17.00
C SER A 82 -9.98 1.55 -16.59
N ARG A 83 -8.71 1.85 -16.88
CA ARG A 83 -8.15 3.20 -16.69
C ARG A 83 -8.89 4.27 -17.51
N ASP A 84 -9.50 3.87 -18.62
CA ASP A 84 -10.18 4.76 -19.56
C ASP A 84 -11.70 4.83 -19.31
N ASP A 85 -12.22 4.09 -18.31
CA ASP A 85 -13.63 4.20 -17.91
C ASP A 85 -13.93 5.61 -17.41
N MET A 86 -15.11 6.13 -17.79
CA MET A 86 -15.55 7.44 -17.39
C MET A 86 -16.42 7.36 -16.15
N VAL A 87 -15.93 7.96 -15.07
CA VAL A 87 -16.60 8.07 -13.78
C VAL A 87 -17.45 9.35 -13.77
N THR A 88 -18.72 9.24 -13.42
CA THR A 88 -19.56 10.40 -13.15
C THR A 88 -19.50 10.69 -11.65
N VAL A 89 -19.06 11.89 -11.29
CA VAL A 89 -18.89 12.31 -9.90
C VAL A 89 -20.25 12.44 -9.21
N GLY A 90 -20.41 11.75 -8.09
CA GLY A 90 -21.58 11.78 -7.22
C GLY A 90 -21.59 12.98 -6.28
N LYS A 91 -22.68 13.10 -5.50
CA LYS A 91 -22.82 14.16 -4.48
C LYS A 91 -21.86 13.98 -3.31
N ASP A 92 -21.51 12.75 -2.97
CA ASP A 92 -20.63 12.42 -1.83
C ASP A 92 -19.20 12.87 -2.10
N ALA A 93 -18.76 12.86 -3.36
CA ALA A 93 -17.49 13.38 -3.82
C ALA A 93 -17.50 14.89 -4.14
N TRP A 94 -18.58 15.63 -3.79
CA TRP A 94 -18.66 17.06 -4.06
C TRP A 94 -17.76 17.88 -3.14
N ALA A 95 -16.66 18.39 -3.67
CA ALA A 95 -15.63 19.10 -2.92
C ALA A 95 -16.18 20.26 -2.06
N ALA A 96 -17.04 21.11 -2.62
CA ALA A 96 -17.60 22.26 -1.91
C ALA A 96 -18.85 21.94 -1.06
N GLY A 97 -19.51 20.82 -1.35
CA GLY A 97 -20.77 20.42 -0.69
C GLY A 97 -20.59 19.48 0.48
N ASN A 98 -19.45 18.82 0.58
CA ASN A 98 -19.16 17.89 1.67
C ASN A 98 -18.32 18.59 2.75
N PRO A 99 -18.87 18.82 3.97
CA PRO A 99 -18.18 19.53 5.04
C PRO A 99 -16.92 18.82 5.53
N VAL A 100 -16.82 17.51 5.35
CA VAL A 100 -15.63 16.69 5.71
C VAL A 100 -14.39 17.16 4.94
N PHE A 101 -14.57 17.71 3.75
CA PHE A 101 -13.45 18.16 2.90
C PHE A 101 -12.94 19.57 3.21
N LYS A 102 -13.58 20.29 4.14
CA LYS A 102 -13.21 21.67 4.43
C LYS A 102 -11.75 21.80 4.85
N GLY A 103 -10.99 22.61 4.09
CA GLY A 103 -9.57 22.86 4.38
C GLY A 103 -8.62 21.72 4.02
N SER A 104 -9.10 20.71 3.29
CA SER A 104 -8.29 19.57 2.86
C SER A 104 -7.88 19.65 1.39
N SER A 105 -7.04 18.73 0.93
CA SER A 105 -6.58 18.65 -0.46
C SER A 105 -7.67 18.09 -1.38
N LEU A 106 -7.94 18.77 -2.49
CA LEU A 106 -9.07 18.49 -3.39
C LEU A 106 -8.70 18.68 -4.86
N MET A 107 -9.35 17.93 -5.74
CA MET A 107 -9.44 18.22 -7.18
C MET A 107 -10.56 19.24 -7.51
N PHE A 108 -11.34 19.65 -6.54
CA PHE A 108 -12.49 20.55 -6.67
C PHE A 108 -13.61 20.01 -7.58
N LEU A 109 -13.87 18.70 -7.46
CA LEU A 109 -14.91 18.01 -8.22
C LEU A 109 -16.31 18.47 -7.87
N LYS A 110 -17.21 18.40 -8.86
CA LYS A 110 -18.64 18.77 -8.73
C LYS A 110 -19.51 17.60 -9.19
N PRO A 111 -20.71 17.43 -8.61
CA PRO A 111 -21.66 16.43 -9.09
C PRO A 111 -21.94 16.59 -10.58
N GLY A 112 -21.84 15.48 -11.30
CA GLY A 112 -22.02 15.42 -12.76
C GLY A 112 -20.76 15.61 -13.59
N ASP A 113 -19.64 16.02 -13.01
CA ASP A 113 -18.34 16.00 -13.69
C ASP A 113 -18.04 14.58 -14.16
N LYS A 114 -17.39 14.47 -15.33
CA LYS A 114 -16.98 13.18 -15.89
C LYS A 114 -15.47 13.16 -16.10
N LEU A 115 -14.80 12.29 -15.38
CA LEU A 115 -13.34 12.10 -15.45
C LEU A 115 -13.02 10.63 -15.66
N SER A 116 -11.90 10.36 -16.32
CA SER A 116 -11.43 8.97 -16.43
C SER A 116 -10.91 8.45 -15.08
N VAL A 117 -10.97 7.11 -14.87
CA VAL A 117 -10.32 6.45 -13.73
C VAL A 117 -8.85 6.87 -13.66
N ARG A 118 -8.19 7.02 -14.81
CA ARG A 118 -6.80 7.48 -14.92
C ARG A 118 -6.61 8.87 -14.31
N ASP A 119 -7.45 9.83 -14.67
CA ASP A 119 -7.31 11.21 -14.21
C ASP A 119 -7.65 11.34 -12.73
N LEU A 120 -8.69 10.65 -12.27
CA LEU A 120 -9.01 10.58 -10.84
C LEU A 120 -7.86 9.96 -10.04
N SER A 121 -7.27 8.84 -10.52
CA SER A 121 -6.12 8.20 -9.86
C SER A 121 -4.91 9.14 -9.79
N ARG A 122 -4.66 9.93 -10.85
CA ARG A 122 -3.61 10.96 -10.84
C ARG A 122 -3.91 12.05 -9.82
N GLY A 123 -5.14 12.51 -9.74
CA GLY A 123 -5.57 13.49 -8.74
C GLY A 123 -5.41 12.98 -7.31
N VAL A 124 -5.71 11.70 -7.05
CA VAL A 124 -5.46 11.07 -5.75
C VAL A 124 -3.99 11.14 -5.36
N ILE A 125 -3.09 10.82 -6.28
CA ILE A 125 -1.66 10.68 -5.97
C ILE A 125 -0.91 12.02 -6.05
N ILE A 126 -1.22 12.87 -7.04
CA ILE A 126 -0.49 14.13 -7.29
C ILE A 126 -1.05 15.26 -6.43
N ASP A 127 -2.37 15.45 -6.45
CA ASP A 127 -3.05 16.54 -5.76
C ASP A 127 -3.50 16.15 -4.34
N SER A 128 -3.33 14.86 -4.01
CA SER A 128 -3.87 14.29 -2.76
C SER A 128 -5.38 14.50 -2.61
N GLY A 129 -6.13 14.47 -3.73
CA GLY A 129 -7.55 14.82 -3.81
C GLY A 129 -8.45 13.87 -3.02
N ASN A 130 -9.03 14.35 -1.92
CA ASN A 130 -9.93 13.57 -1.09
C ASN A 130 -11.26 13.26 -1.80
N ASP A 131 -11.78 14.23 -2.54
CA ASP A 131 -12.95 14.12 -3.40
C ASP A 131 -12.77 13.08 -4.51
N ALA A 132 -11.58 13.01 -5.10
CA ALA A 132 -11.23 11.97 -6.08
C ALA A 132 -11.19 10.56 -5.47
N CYS A 133 -10.76 10.42 -4.20
CA CYS A 133 -10.81 9.15 -3.49
C CYS A 133 -12.25 8.65 -3.37
N VAL A 134 -13.19 9.52 -2.95
CA VAL A 134 -14.60 9.16 -2.82
C VAL A 134 -15.21 8.84 -4.19
N ALA A 135 -14.94 9.64 -5.23
CA ALA A 135 -15.43 9.38 -6.59
C ALA A 135 -14.97 8.00 -7.11
N LEU A 136 -13.71 7.63 -6.88
CA LEU A 136 -13.20 6.30 -7.24
C LEU A 136 -13.81 5.18 -6.39
N ALA A 137 -13.99 5.40 -5.10
CA ALA A 137 -14.60 4.44 -4.19
C ALA A 137 -16.05 4.11 -4.60
N ASP A 138 -16.83 5.13 -4.88
CA ASP A 138 -18.22 4.98 -5.37
C ASP A 138 -18.25 4.22 -6.69
N TYR A 139 -17.34 4.53 -7.60
CA TYR A 139 -17.28 3.86 -8.90
C TYR A 139 -16.90 2.38 -8.78
N VAL A 140 -15.88 2.06 -7.97
CA VAL A 140 -15.34 0.70 -7.86
C VAL A 140 -16.21 -0.21 -7.01
N ALA A 141 -16.78 0.31 -5.92
CA ALA A 141 -17.46 -0.47 -4.88
C ALA A 141 -18.92 -0.07 -4.64
N GLY A 142 -19.40 0.95 -5.31
CA GLY A 142 -20.76 1.47 -5.14
C GLY A 142 -20.96 2.36 -3.91
N SER A 143 -19.99 2.44 -3.01
CA SER A 143 -19.97 3.35 -1.86
C SER A 143 -18.59 3.40 -1.20
N GLU A 144 -18.31 4.50 -0.49
CA GLU A 144 -17.09 4.62 0.33
C GLU A 144 -16.99 3.48 1.36
N ALA A 145 -18.08 3.16 2.05
CA ALA A 145 -18.09 2.11 3.07
C ALA A 145 -17.70 0.73 2.51
N ASN A 146 -18.23 0.37 1.35
CA ASN A 146 -17.86 -0.89 0.68
C ASN A 146 -16.38 -0.88 0.27
N PHE A 147 -15.89 0.25 -0.20
CA PHE A 147 -14.50 0.38 -0.60
C PHE A 147 -13.54 0.27 0.60
N VAL A 148 -13.87 0.88 1.73
CA VAL A 148 -13.15 0.70 3.01
C VAL A 148 -13.12 -0.77 3.42
N GLY A 149 -14.24 -1.48 3.26
CA GLY A 149 -14.26 -2.93 3.44
C GLY A 149 -13.27 -3.67 2.54
N MET A 150 -13.14 -3.25 1.28
CA MET A 150 -12.12 -3.80 0.36
C MET A 150 -10.69 -3.46 0.81
N MET A 151 -10.45 -2.23 1.29
CA MET A 151 -9.14 -1.83 1.82
C MET A 151 -8.72 -2.72 2.99
N ASN A 152 -9.62 -2.93 3.97
CA ASN A 152 -9.34 -3.76 5.14
C ASN A 152 -9.21 -5.25 4.78
N HIS A 153 -9.93 -5.74 3.77
CA HIS A 153 -9.69 -7.07 3.22
C HIS A 153 -8.26 -7.22 2.64
N TYR A 154 -7.73 -6.19 1.98
CA TYR A 154 -6.34 -6.22 1.52
C TYR A 154 -5.34 -6.05 2.65
N VAL A 155 -5.66 -5.34 3.73
CA VAL A 155 -4.86 -5.32 4.97
C VAL A 155 -4.62 -6.76 5.46
N GLU A 156 -5.68 -7.55 5.56
CA GLU A 156 -5.60 -8.96 5.97
C GLU A 156 -4.75 -9.79 4.99
N LYS A 157 -5.02 -9.66 3.68
CA LYS A 157 -4.29 -10.39 2.63
C LYS A 157 -2.80 -10.08 2.59
N LEU A 158 -2.42 -8.86 2.89
CA LEU A 158 -1.03 -8.41 2.92
C LEU A 158 -0.35 -8.67 4.27
N GLY A 159 -1.09 -9.18 5.27
CA GLY A 159 -0.58 -9.47 6.61
C GLY A 159 -0.20 -8.22 7.42
N LEU A 160 -0.86 -7.09 7.18
CA LEU A 160 -0.60 -5.82 7.86
C LEU A 160 -1.31 -5.81 9.23
N GLN A 161 -0.68 -6.40 10.24
CA GLN A 161 -1.29 -6.67 11.55
C GLN A 161 -1.68 -5.42 12.35
N ASN A 162 -1.02 -4.29 12.11
CA ASN A 162 -1.21 -3.03 12.86
C ASN A 162 -1.86 -1.93 12.02
N THR A 163 -2.51 -2.29 10.91
CA THR A 163 -3.12 -1.35 9.96
C THR A 163 -4.63 -1.56 9.90
N HIS A 164 -5.38 -0.46 9.96
CA HIS A 164 -6.83 -0.43 9.75
C HIS A 164 -7.23 0.88 9.09
N PHE A 165 -8.24 0.85 8.23
CA PHE A 165 -8.75 2.01 7.51
C PHE A 165 -10.22 2.25 7.84
N GLU A 166 -10.58 3.51 8.11
CA GLU A 166 -11.96 3.98 8.32
C GLU A 166 -12.45 4.88 7.18
N THR A 167 -11.52 5.45 6.41
CA THR A 167 -11.84 6.33 5.28
C THR A 167 -10.96 6.01 4.07
N VAL A 168 -11.39 6.41 2.88
CA VAL A 168 -10.64 6.23 1.64
C VAL A 168 -9.56 7.30 1.41
N HIS A 169 -9.53 8.33 2.23
CA HIS A 169 -8.70 9.53 2.02
C HIS A 169 -7.74 9.83 3.19
N GLY A 170 -8.02 9.31 4.38
CA GLY A 170 -7.18 9.49 5.57
C GLY A 170 -7.46 10.77 6.36
N LEU A 171 -8.59 11.45 6.13
CA LEU A 171 -9.10 12.43 7.07
C LEU A 171 -9.54 11.71 8.34
N ASP A 172 -9.42 12.40 9.48
CA ASP A 172 -9.73 11.82 10.78
C ASP A 172 -11.17 11.30 10.84
N ALA A 173 -11.33 10.10 11.39
CA ALA A 173 -12.59 9.46 11.68
C ALA A 173 -12.53 8.79 13.05
N PRO A 174 -13.67 8.60 13.73
CA PRO A 174 -13.72 7.80 14.95
C PRO A 174 -13.28 6.35 14.68
N GLY A 175 -12.38 5.82 15.48
CA GLY A 175 -11.81 4.46 15.34
C GLY A 175 -10.34 4.48 15.09
#